data_d06fc2277be45522fd8da50b5dc0ff84
#
_entry.id   d06fc2277be45522fd8da50b5dc0ff84
#
_cell.length_a   1.000
_cell.length_b   1.000
_cell.length_c   1.000
_cell.angle_alpha   90.00
_cell.angle_beta   90.00
_cell.angle_gamma   90.00
#
_symmetry.space_group_name_H-M   'P 1'
#
loop_
_entity.id
_entity.type
_entity.pdbx_description
1 polymer ?
#
loop_
_entity_poly.entity_id
_entity_poly.type
_entity_poly.pdbx_seq_one_letter_code
_entity_poly.pdbx_strand_id
1 'polypeptide(L)'
;MTLFYKEIESPVGKLKLVASSNTLVAVLWEQECSNRVKLDAMSFYPQHPILIETERQLTEYFLSERTEFDLPLQPDGTEFQKKVWQALRKIPFGQTRSYLELARAVGSSKAFRAVGNANGKNPLSIVVPCHRVVGSDGSLTGFAGGLQAKAALLTLEAKAAATMNDWQVAEKLSRNPSTGSG
;
A
#
# COMPACT_ATOMS: atom_id res chain seq x y z
N MET A 1 -24.74 3.58 1.48
CA MET A 1 -23.96 3.67 0.21
C MET A 1 -24.02 2.31 -0.47
N THR A 2 -24.25 2.29 -1.77
CA THR A 2 -24.21 1.01 -2.52
C THR A 2 -22.76 0.61 -2.77
N LEU A 3 -22.38 -0.58 -2.31
CA LEU A 3 -21.04 -1.11 -2.47
C LEU A 3 -21.04 -2.33 -3.38
N PHE A 4 -19.97 -2.45 -4.13
CA PHE A 4 -19.72 -3.55 -5.06
C PHE A 4 -18.38 -4.20 -4.74
N TYR A 5 -18.27 -5.49 -4.95
CA TYR A 5 -17.00 -6.16 -4.70
C TYR A 5 -16.63 -7.18 -5.78
N LYS A 6 -15.35 -7.49 -5.81
CA LYS A 6 -14.71 -8.53 -6.59
C LYS A 6 -13.63 -9.18 -5.75
N GLU A 7 -13.40 -10.46 -5.91
CA GLU A 7 -12.27 -11.16 -5.31
C GLU A 7 -11.25 -11.47 -6.40
N ILE A 8 -9.98 -11.34 -6.05
CA ILE A 8 -8.84 -11.66 -6.94
C ILE A 8 -7.82 -12.52 -6.22
N GLU A 9 -7.12 -13.36 -6.96
CA GLU A 9 -5.93 -14.06 -6.48
C GLU A 9 -4.71 -13.14 -6.62
N SER A 10 -3.78 -13.26 -5.69
CA SER A 10 -2.52 -12.50 -5.72
C SER A 10 -1.36 -13.32 -5.13
N PRO A 11 -0.10 -12.89 -5.33
CA PRO A 11 1.04 -13.55 -4.70
C PRO A 11 1.02 -13.53 -3.17
N VAL A 12 0.21 -12.66 -2.57
CA VAL A 12 0.05 -12.57 -1.10
C VAL A 12 -1.29 -13.13 -0.62
N GLY A 13 -1.96 -13.90 -1.45
CA GLY A 13 -3.26 -14.52 -1.14
C GLY A 13 -4.44 -13.81 -1.81
N LYS A 14 -5.64 -14.27 -1.48
CA LYS A 14 -6.86 -13.71 -2.03
C LYS A 14 -7.15 -12.33 -1.45
N LEU A 15 -7.50 -11.39 -2.31
CA LEU A 15 -7.89 -10.03 -1.95
C LEU A 15 -9.34 -9.77 -2.36
N LYS A 16 -10.07 -9.06 -1.51
CA LYS A 16 -11.40 -8.56 -1.83
C LYS A 16 -11.31 -7.06 -2.10
N LEU A 17 -11.66 -6.66 -3.30
CA LEU A 17 -11.71 -5.27 -3.73
C LEU A 17 -13.13 -4.75 -3.58
N VAL A 18 -13.31 -3.60 -2.94
CA VAL A 18 -14.62 -3.01 -2.68
C VAL A 18 -14.65 -1.58 -3.23
N ALA A 19 -15.68 -1.29 -4.01
CA ALA A 19 -15.89 0.02 -4.60
C ALA A 19 -17.29 0.55 -4.32
N SER A 20 -17.41 1.87 -4.25
CA SER A 20 -18.68 2.57 -4.43
C SER A 20 -18.95 2.76 -5.93
N SER A 21 -19.92 3.58 -6.30
CA SER A 21 -20.21 3.85 -7.71
C SER A 21 -19.01 4.40 -8.49
N ASN A 22 -18.11 5.15 -7.85
CA ASN A 22 -17.03 5.87 -8.53
C ASN A 22 -15.69 5.94 -7.78
N THR A 23 -15.56 5.27 -6.65
CA THR A 23 -14.31 5.26 -5.87
C THR A 23 -13.98 3.88 -5.33
N LEU A 24 -12.69 3.63 -5.12
CA LEU A 24 -12.23 2.46 -4.35
C LEU A 24 -12.39 2.75 -2.86
N VAL A 25 -13.03 1.84 -2.15
CA VAL A 25 -13.37 1.98 -0.73
C VAL A 25 -12.50 1.10 0.16
N ALA A 26 -12.19 -0.13 -0.31
CA ALA A 26 -11.37 -1.05 0.47
C ALA A 26 -10.64 -2.07 -0.41
N VAL A 27 -9.50 -2.52 0.08
CA VAL A 27 -8.77 -3.71 -0.34
C VAL A 27 -8.56 -4.55 0.92
N LEU A 28 -9.24 -5.67 1.00
CA LEU A 28 -9.32 -6.51 2.20
C LEU A 28 -8.62 -7.85 1.97
N TRP A 29 -8.14 -8.44 3.05
CA TRP A 29 -7.50 -9.75 3.06
C TRP A 29 -8.52 -10.87 3.24
N GLU A 30 -8.22 -12.09 2.77
CA GLU A 30 -9.11 -13.24 2.89
C GLU A 30 -9.47 -13.57 4.34
N GLN A 31 -8.47 -13.51 5.23
CA GLN A 31 -8.63 -13.79 6.66
C GLN A 31 -8.68 -12.51 7.48
N GLU A 32 -9.40 -11.54 6.99
CA GLU A 32 -9.52 -10.27 7.66
C GLU A 32 -10.33 -10.39 8.97
N CYS A 33 -9.85 -9.72 10.02
CA CYS A 33 -10.63 -9.57 11.24
C CYS A 33 -11.92 -8.78 10.92
N SER A 34 -13.08 -9.39 11.12
CA SER A 34 -14.39 -8.85 10.74
C SER A 34 -14.71 -7.47 11.31
N ASN A 35 -14.04 -7.07 12.39
CA ASN A 35 -14.26 -5.79 13.06
C ASN A 35 -13.22 -4.71 12.70
N ARG A 36 -12.24 -5.02 11.85
CA ARG A 36 -11.19 -4.06 11.50
C ARG A 36 -11.69 -2.95 10.59
N VAL A 37 -12.43 -3.29 9.57
CA VAL A 37 -13.04 -2.36 8.62
C VAL A 37 -14.55 -2.60 8.60
N LYS A 38 -15.32 -1.57 8.93
CA LYS A 38 -16.78 -1.63 8.87
C LYS A 38 -17.25 -1.19 7.51
N LEU A 39 -17.96 -2.04 6.81
CA LEU A 39 -18.53 -1.77 5.51
C LEU A 39 -20.01 -2.15 5.49
N ASP A 40 -20.79 -1.40 4.73
CA ASP A 40 -22.18 -1.74 4.43
C ASP A 40 -22.29 -3.02 3.60
N ALA A 41 -23.50 -3.53 3.44
CA ALA A 41 -23.76 -4.66 2.57
C ALA A 41 -23.28 -4.36 1.14
N MET A 42 -22.70 -5.37 0.50
CA MET A 42 -22.10 -5.21 -0.83
C MET A 42 -22.58 -6.30 -1.78
N SER A 43 -22.64 -5.98 -3.06
CA SER A 43 -23.05 -6.89 -4.12
C SER A 43 -21.84 -7.32 -4.94
N PHE A 44 -21.81 -8.58 -5.31
CA PHE A 44 -20.80 -9.11 -6.23
C PHE A 44 -21.01 -8.52 -7.63
N TYR A 45 -20.05 -7.74 -8.10
CA TYR A 45 -20.10 -7.13 -9.42
C TYR A 45 -18.67 -7.01 -10.00
N PRO A 46 -18.12 -8.12 -10.52
CA PRO A 46 -16.74 -8.19 -10.98
C PRO A 46 -16.45 -7.32 -12.22
N GLN A 47 -17.50 -6.87 -12.93
CA GLN A 47 -17.37 -6.01 -14.09
C GLN A 47 -17.39 -4.50 -13.75
N HIS A 48 -17.43 -4.16 -12.46
CA HIS A 48 -17.42 -2.76 -12.04
C HIS A 48 -16.11 -2.07 -12.49
N PRO A 49 -16.18 -0.91 -13.18
CA PRO A 49 -15.00 -0.27 -13.78
C PRO A 49 -13.87 0.00 -12.79
N ILE A 50 -14.19 0.48 -11.58
CA ILE A 50 -13.19 0.75 -10.52
C ILE A 50 -12.51 -0.55 -10.07
N LEU A 51 -13.26 -1.65 -9.96
CA LEU A 51 -12.71 -2.94 -9.53
C LEU A 51 -11.81 -3.55 -10.61
N ILE A 52 -12.18 -3.43 -11.87
CA ILE A 52 -11.34 -3.86 -13.02
C ILE A 52 -10.04 -3.06 -13.05
N GLU A 53 -10.09 -1.75 -12.91
CA GLU A 53 -8.92 -0.88 -12.92
C GLU A 53 -8.02 -1.16 -11.71
N THR A 54 -8.60 -1.37 -10.53
CA THR A 54 -7.85 -1.74 -9.33
C THR A 54 -7.11 -3.06 -9.51
N GLU A 55 -7.77 -4.07 -10.03
CA GLU A 55 -7.15 -5.36 -10.34
C GLU A 55 -6.00 -5.21 -11.34
N ARG A 56 -6.18 -4.43 -12.38
CA ARG A 56 -5.14 -4.15 -13.38
C ARG A 56 -3.91 -3.52 -12.73
N GLN A 57 -4.09 -2.49 -11.92
CA GLN A 57 -2.99 -1.80 -11.25
C GLN A 57 -2.31 -2.67 -10.19
N LEU A 58 -3.05 -3.47 -9.44
CA LEU A 58 -2.47 -4.43 -8.49
C LEU A 58 -1.64 -5.49 -9.22
N THR A 59 -2.12 -5.99 -10.35
CA THR A 59 -1.37 -6.95 -11.18
C THR A 59 -0.05 -6.35 -11.64
N GLU A 60 -0.06 -5.12 -12.15
CA GLU A 60 1.16 -4.41 -12.54
C GLU A 60 2.11 -4.19 -11.35
N TYR A 61 1.57 -3.87 -10.18
CA TYR A 61 2.35 -3.72 -8.95
C TYR A 61 3.06 -5.03 -8.57
N PHE A 62 2.35 -6.15 -8.56
CA PHE A 62 2.95 -7.45 -8.26
C PHE A 62 3.97 -7.92 -9.29
N LEU A 63 3.86 -7.47 -10.52
CA LEU A 63 4.85 -7.70 -11.58
C LEU A 63 6.02 -6.70 -11.55
N SER A 64 6.05 -5.79 -10.59
CA SER A 64 7.04 -4.71 -10.47
C SER A 64 7.05 -3.75 -11.67
N GLU A 65 5.93 -3.63 -12.36
CA GLU A 65 5.71 -2.72 -13.50
C GLU A 65 5.10 -1.38 -13.07
N ARG A 66 4.65 -1.29 -11.82
CA ARG A 66 3.99 -0.12 -11.25
C ARG A 66 4.50 0.15 -9.84
N THR A 67 4.81 1.41 -9.55
CA THR A 67 5.26 1.87 -8.23
C THR A 67 4.25 2.77 -7.52
N GLU A 68 3.30 3.33 -8.25
CA GLU A 68 2.28 4.22 -7.71
C GLU A 68 0.91 3.82 -8.23
N PHE A 69 -0.12 4.00 -7.39
CA PHE A 69 -1.50 3.74 -7.78
C PHE A 69 -2.19 5.05 -8.17
N ASP A 70 -2.93 5.00 -9.28
CA ASP A 70 -3.76 6.09 -9.79
C ASP A 70 -5.23 5.65 -9.78
N LEU A 71 -5.83 5.73 -8.60
CA LEU A 71 -7.20 5.29 -8.33
C LEU A 71 -7.94 6.35 -7.51
N PRO A 72 -9.22 6.58 -7.78
CA PRO A 72 -10.05 7.43 -6.93
C PRO A 72 -10.31 6.73 -5.60
N LEU A 73 -9.75 7.23 -4.51
CA LEU A 73 -9.82 6.62 -3.19
C LEU A 73 -10.81 7.37 -2.30
N GLN A 74 -11.63 6.63 -1.57
CA GLN A 74 -12.51 7.17 -0.54
C GLN A 74 -12.52 6.26 0.69
N PRO A 75 -11.46 6.30 1.49
CA PRO A 75 -11.43 5.56 2.76
C PRO A 75 -12.39 6.21 3.76
N ASP A 76 -13.18 5.39 4.41
CA ASP A 76 -14.03 5.85 5.52
C ASP A 76 -13.29 5.72 6.85
N GLY A 77 -13.31 6.79 7.63
CA GLY A 77 -12.64 6.84 8.92
C GLY A 77 -12.71 8.22 9.56
N THR A 78 -12.16 8.33 10.75
CA THR A 78 -12.05 9.60 11.47
C THR A 78 -11.07 10.55 10.76
N GLU A 79 -11.17 11.84 11.06
CA GLU A 79 -10.24 12.84 10.51
C GLU A 79 -8.77 12.51 10.85
N PHE A 80 -8.53 12.01 12.08
CA PHE A 80 -7.20 11.58 12.50
C PHE A 80 -6.71 10.38 11.67
N GLN A 81 -7.55 9.35 11.48
CA GLN A 81 -7.22 8.19 10.64
C GLN A 81 -6.90 8.62 9.21
N LYS A 82 -7.73 9.46 8.61
CA LYS A 82 -7.50 9.97 7.26
C LYS A 82 -6.18 10.72 7.14
N LYS A 83 -5.82 11.50 8.16
CA LYS A 83 -4.54 12.21 8.22
C LYS A 83 -3.35 11.23 8.25
N VAL A 84 -3.45 10.16 9.03
CA VAL A 84 -2.44 9.10 9.06
C VAL A 84 -2.33 8.41 7.68
N TRP A 85 -3.45 8.06 7.08
CA TRP A 85 -3.46 7.39 5.77
C TRP A 85 -2.91 8.28 4.64
N GLN A 86 -3.15 9.57 4.70
CA GLN A 86 -2.53 10.52 3.77
C GLN A 86 -1.00 10.57 3.95
N ALA A 87 -0.52 10.52 5.18
CA ALA A 87 0.92 10.47 5.46
C ALA A 87 1.55 9.16 4.95
N LEU A 88 0.85 8.03 5.07
CA LEU A 88 1.28 6.75 4.51
C LEU A 88 1.51 6.82 3.00
N ARG A 89 0.63 7.49 2.28
CA ARG A 89 0.72 7.63 0.82
C ARG A 89 1.97 8.38 0.37
N LYS A 90 2.60 9.13 1.24
CA LYS A 90 3.84 9.86 0.96
C LYS A 90 5.10 9.01 1.13
N ILE A 91 4.99 7.81 1.71
CA ILE A 91 6.12 6.88 1.82
C ILE A 91 6.40 6.29 0.45
N PRO A 92 7.56 6.56 -0.16
CA PRO A 92 7.85 6.09 -1.51
C PRO A 92 7.96 4.56 -1.58
N PHE A 93 7.67 4.03 -2.76
CA PHE A 93 7.91 2.63 -3.09
C PHE A 93 9.36 2.24 -2.80
N GLY A 94 9.55 1.09 -2.16
CA GLY A 94 10.88 0.58 -1.78
C GLY A 94 11.49 1.22 -0.55
N GLN A 95 10.78 2.10 0.14
CA GLN A 95 11.21 2.73 1.37
C GLN A 95 10.33 2.33 2.55
N THR A 96 10.87 2.44 3.73
CA THR A 96 10.14 2.21 4.98
C THR A 96 10.25 3.42 5.91
N ARG A 97 9.32 3.51 6.84
CA ARG A 97 9.34 4.49 7.95
C ARG A 97 9.02 3.75 9.25
N SER A 98 9.57 4.22 10.34
CA SER A 98 9.16 3.75 11.65
C SER A 98 7.81 4.35 12.06
N TYR A 99 7.15 3.74 13.04
CA TYR A 99 5.93 4.31 13.62
C TYR A 99 6.17 5.70 14.23
N LEU A 100 7.36 5.93 14.80
CA LEU A 100 7.74 7.23 15.34
C LEU A 100 7.90 8.28 14.22
N GLU A 101 8.52 7.93 13.11
CA GLU A 101 8.63 8.82 11.94
C GLU A 101 7.25 9.16 11.39
N LEU A 102 6.35 8.18 11.32
CA LEU A 102 4.96 8.41 10.89
C LEU A 102 4.23 9.33 11.87
N ALA A 103 4.39 9.11 13.18
CA ALA A 103 3.78 9.95 14.21
C ALA A 103 4.30 11.40 14.12
N ARG A 104 5.57 11.60 13.89
CA ARG A 104 6.16 12.93 13.67
C ARG A 104 5.60 13.59 12.41
N ALA A 105 5.45 12.82 11.32
CA ALA A 105 4.90 13.33 10.06
C ALA A 105 3.47 13.85 10.18
N VAL A 106 2.67 13.28 11.07
CA VAL A 106 1.29 13.75 11.34
C VAL A 106 1.23 14.79 12.47
N GLY A 107 2.38 15.22 13.02
CA GLY A 107 2.44 16.21 14.09
C GLY A 107 1.99 15.68 15.46
N SER A 108 2.04 14.38 15.67
CA SER A 108 1.49 13.71 16.87
C SER A 108 2.49 12.73 17.50
N SER A 109 3.75 13.14 17.67
CA SER A 109 4.80 12.28 18.23
C SER A 109 4.45 11.65 19.58
N LYS A 110 3.62 12.32 20.39
CA LYS A 110 3.10 11.79 21.65
C LYS A 110 1.94 10.81 21.47
N ALA A 111 1.28 10.80 20.32
CA ALA A 111 0.16 9.92 19.98
C ALA A 111 0.61 8.67 19.22
N PHE A 112 1.78 8.17 19.52
CA PHE A 112 2.42 7.01 18.88
C PHE A 112 1.49 5.79 18.77
N ARG A 113 0.77 5.46 19.86
CA ARG A 113 -0.19 4.34 19.85
C ARG A 113 -1.40 4.59 18.97
N ALA A 114 -1.93 5.81 19.00
CA ALA A 114 -3.06 6.18 18.14
C ALA A 114 -2.68 6.15 16.66
N VAL A 115 -1.47 6.56 16.33
CA VAL A 115 -0.92 6.45 14.96
C VAL A 115 -0.79 4.99 14.54
N GLY A 116 -0.23 4.14 15.39
CA GLY A 116 -0.14 2.70 15.13
C GLY A 116 -1.51 2.05 14.94
N ASN A 117 -2.48 2.44 15.74
CA ASN A 117 -3.87 1.98 15.63
C ASN A 117 -4.51 2.41 14.31
N ALA A 118 -4.35 3.67 13.92
CA ALA A 118 -4.84 4.20 12.64
C ALA A 118 -4.18 3.51 11.45
N ASN A 119 -2.87 3.23 11.52
CA ASN A 119 -2.17 2.44 10.52
C ASN A 119 -2.80 1.05 10.36
N GLY A 120 -3.10 0.37 11.46
CA GLY A 120 -3.75 -0.96 11.45
C GLY A 120 -5.19 -0.94 10.94
N LYS A 121 -5.87 0.21 10.97
CA LYS A 121 -7.25 0.38 10.50
C LYS A 121 -7.37 0.82 9.04
N ASN A 122 -6.25 0.96 8.33
CA ASN A 122 -6.24 1.31 6.92
C ASN A 122 -7.12 0.33 6.10
N PRO A 123 -8.21 0.81 5.47
CA PRO A 123 -9.08 -0.07 4.69
C PRO A 123 -8.54 -0.40 3.29
N LEU A 124 -7.55 0.34 2.82
CA LEU A 124 -7.01 0.26 1.46
C LEU A 124 -5.61 -0.37 1.44
N SER A 125 -5.50 -1.58 1.98
CA SER A 125 -4.22 -2.30 2.04
C SER A 125 -3.50 -2.30 0.68
N ILE A 126 -2.19 -2.19 0.69
CA ILE A 126 -1.29 -2.13 -0.49
C ILE A 126 -1.39 -0.77 -1.21
N VAL A 127 -2.58 -0.34 -1.61
CA VAL A 127 -2.80 0.94 -2.31
C VAL A 127 -2.40 2.11 -1.43
N VAL A 128 -2.82 2.08 -0.16
CA VAL A 128 -2.29 2.96 0.89
C VAL A 128 -1.27 2.12 1.69
N PRO A 129 0.02 2.45 1.62
CA PRO A 129 1.08 1.50 1.95
C PRO A 129 1.38 1.37 3.45
N CYS A 130 0.41 0.91 4.23
CA CYS A 130 0.61 0.65 5.66
C CYS A 130 1.67 -0.44 5.94
N HIS A 131 1.97 -1.29 4.96
CA HIS A 131 3.05 -2.28 5.03
C HIS A 131 4.45 -1.65 5.09
N ARG A 132 4.62 -0.39 4.67
CA ARG A 132 5.90 0.34 4.69
C ARG A 132 6.24 0.92 6.06
N VAL A 133 5.39 0.69 7.07
CA VAL A 133 5.66 1.12 8.44
C VAL A 133 6.13 -0.08 9.26
N VAL A 134 7.31 0.07 9.87
CA VAL A 134 8.02 -0.99 10.60
C VAL A 134 8.44 -0.49 11.99
N GLY A 135 8.87 -1.40 12.86
CA GLY A 135 9.45 -1.02 14.15
C GLY A 135 10.73 -0.19 13.98
N SER A 136 11.09 0.58 15.00
CA SER A 136 12.30 1.42 14.98
C SER A 136 13.60 0.62 14.80
N ASP A 137 13.60 -0.65 15.19
CA ASP A 137 14.68 -1.61 14.98
C ASP A 137 14.57 -2.37 13.65
N GLY A 138 13.62 -2.01 12.78
CA GLY A 138 13.33 -2.69 11.52
C GLY A 138 12.46 -3.93 11.65
N SER A 139 11.99 -4.27 12.86
CA SER A 139 11.14 -5.45 13.08
C SER A 139 9.77 -5.28 12.42
N LEU A 140 9.21 -6.38 11.91
CA LEU A 140 7.86 -6.42 11.39
C LEU A 140 6.88 -6.62 12.53
N THR A 141 5.97 -5.67 12.69
CA THR A 141 4.90 -5.72 13.69
C THR A 141 3.55 -5.62 13.01
N GLY A 142 2.53 -6.16 13.62
CA GLY A 142 1.12 -6.17 13.26
C GLY A 142 0.74 -5.74 11.84
N PHE A 143 0.12 -6.63 11.08
CA PHE A 143 -0.36 -6.34 9.74
C PHE A 143 -1.65 -7.12 9.47
N ALA A 144 -2.64 -6.48 8.85
CA ALA A 144 -3.94 -7.09 8.59
C ALA A 144 -3.85 -8.35 7.72
N GLY A 145 -2.94 -8.36 6.76
CA GLY A 145 -2.67 -9.51 5.89
C GLY A 145 -1.73 -10.56 6.49
N GLY A 146 -1.26 -10.35 7.73
CA GLY A 146 -0.25 -11.21 8.35
C GLY A 146 1.18 -10.81 8.04
N LEU A 147 2.13 -11.21 8.89
CA LEU A 147 3.53 -10.82 8.77
C LEU A 147 4.20 -11.41 7.52
N GLN A 148 3.77 -12.58 7.05
CA GLN A 148 4.28 -13.15 5.80
C GLN A 148 3.94 -12.27 4.60
N ALA A 149 2.70 -11.78 4.50
CA ALA A 149 2.28 -10.87 3.45
C ALA A 149 3.04 -9.55 3.53
N LYS A 150 3.21 -8.99 4.72
CA LYS A 150 4.01 -7.77 4.95
C LYS A 150 5.45 -7.94 4.46
N ALA A 151 6.11 -9.03 4.87
CA ALA A 151 7.46 -9.35 4.45
C ALA A 151 7.56 -9.53 2.93
N ALA A 152 6.58 -10.20 2.31
CA ALA A 152 6.54 -10.41 0.86
C ALA A 152 6.41 -9.09 0.09
N LEU A 153 5.56 -8.18 0.53
CA LEU A 153 5.40 -6.84 -0.08
C LEU A 153 6.68 -6.03 0.03
N LEU A 154 7.29 -5.98 1.20
CA LEU A 154 8.55 -5.26 1.43
C LEU A 154 9.70 -5.84 0.62
N THR A 155 9.79 -7.16 0.51
CA THR A 155 10.80 -7.84 -0.30
C THR A 155 10.62 -7.54 -1.79
N LEU A 156 9.38 -7.60 -2.30
CA LEU A 156 9.06 -7.25 -3.68
C LEU A 156 9.49 -5.82 -4.00
N GLU A 157 9.15 -4.87 -3.14
CA GLU A 157 9.48 -3.48 -3.34
C GLU A 157 11.00 -3.21 -3.26
N ALA A 158 11.69 -3.84 -2.30
CA ALA A 158 13.14 -3.70 -2.16
C ALA A 158 13.90 -4.24 -3.37
N LYS A 159 13.50 -5.39 -3.89
CA LYS A 159 14.10 -5.97 -5.10
C LYS A 159 13.86 -5.12 -6.34
N ALA A 160 12.63 -4.65 -6.54
CA ALA A 160 12.30 -3.80 -7.67
C ALA A 160 13.02 -2.45 -7.61
N ALA A 161 13.13 -1.84 -6.43
CA ALA A 161 13.84 -0.58 -6.23
C ALA A 161 15.35 -0.73 -6.48
N ALA A 162 15.97 -1.83 -6.06
CA ALA A 162 17.38 -2.14 -6.33
C ALA A 162 17.63 -2.27 -7.84
N THR A 163 16.79 -3.00 -8.56
CA THR A 163 16.87 -3.16 -10.02
C THR A 163 16.73 -1.81 -10.74
N MET A 164 15.80 -0.96 -10.32
CA MET A 164 15.62 0.39 -10.88
C MET A 164 16.87 1.26 -10.66
N ASN A 165 17.48 1.21 -9.47
CA ASN A 165 18.70 1.95 -9.17
C ASN A 165 19.87 1.48 -10.04
N ASP A 166 20.04 0.18 -10.22
CA ASP A 166 21.08 -0.40 -11.10
C ASP A 166 20.89 0.07 -12.55
N TRP A 167 19.66 0.12 -13.04
CA TRP A 167 19.31 0.61 -14.36
C TRP A 167 19.66 2.10 -14.52
N GLN A 168 19.32 2.93 -13.55
CA GLN A 168 19.65 4.36 -13.56
C GLN A 168 21.16 4.62 -13.53
N VAL A 169 21.90 3.82 -12.76
CA VAL A 169 23.36 3.89 -12.73
C VAL A 169 23.96 3.50 -14.09
N ALA A 170 23.50 2.41 -14.69
CA ALA A 170 23.94 1.95 -15.99
C ALA A 170 23.65 2.99 -17.09
N GLU A 171 22.46 3.60 -17.05
CA GLU A 171 22.09 4.65 -18.01
C GLU A 171 22.94 5.92 -17.86
N LYS A 172 23.26 6.33 -16.65
CA LYS A 172 24.17 7.45 -16.39
C LYS A 172 25.58 7.17 -16.89
N LEU A 173 26.10 5.96 -16.67
CA LEU A 173 27.40 5.54 -17.16
C LEU A 173 27.46 5.47 -18.69
N SER A 174 26.39 5.05 -19.34
CA SER A 174 26.31 4.98 -20.80
C SER A 174 26.22 6.36 -21.46
N ARG A 175 25.61 7.34 -20.79
CA ARG A 175 25.48 8.74 -21.25
C ARG A 175 26.74 9.58 -21.04
N ASN A 176 27.62 9.16 -20.13
CA ASN A 176 28.91 9.82 -19.84
C ASN A 176 30.03 8.79 -19.99
N PRO A 177 30.38 8.36 -21.23
CA PRO A 177 31.62 7.63 -21.40
C PRO A 177 32.75 8.59 -21.01
N SER A 178 33.47 8.27 -19.92
CA SER A 178 34.66 8.99 -19.58
C SER A 178 35.54 9.04 -20.81
N THR A 179 35.74 10.23 -21.36
CA THR A 179 36.81 10.46 -22.34
C THR A 179 38.13 10.25 -21.60
N GLY A 180 38.53 9.02 -21.48
CA GLY A 180 39.88 8.67 -21.10
C GLY A 180 40.80 9.11 -22.23
N SER A 181 41.20 10.36 -22.20
CA SER A 181 42.38 10.77 -22.90
C SER A 181 43.57 10.22 -22.14
N GLY A 182 44.23 9.22 -22.73
CA GLY A 182 45.49 8.68 -22.27
C GLY A 182 46.58 9.71 -22.28
#